data_7efe5da14851d3031def4ac690960791
#
_entry.id   7efe5da14851d3031def4ac690960791
#
_cell.length_a   1.000
_cell.length_b   1.000
_cell.length_c   1.000
_cell.angle_alpha   90.00
_cell.angle_beta   90.00
_cell.angle_gamma   90.00
#
_symmetry.space_group_name_H-M   'P 1'
#
loop_
_entity.id
_entity.type
_entity.pdbx_description
1 polymer ?
#
loop_
_entity_poly.entity_id
_entity_poly.type
_entity_poly.pdbx_seq_one_letter_code
_entity_poly.pdbx_strand_id
1 'polypeptide(L)'
;MKIADKDEFEKQNVFGTGTPNTAYAKYFIGESYLNPLTKPEDGLHLLNVTFEPGCRNNWHIHHAKSGGGQLLICTAGEGWYQEEGKEPVSLTPGKVIVIPAEVKHWHGAKQDSWFSHIATEMPGEECSNEWCEPVTDEEYNKLG
;
A
#
# COMPACT_ATOMS: atom_id res chain seq x y z
N MET A 1 1.19 6.40 -15.30
CA MET A 1 0.55 7.70 -15.57
C MET A 1 -0.16 8.18 -14.32
N LYS A 2 0.08 9.43 -13.93
CA LYS A 2 -0.61 10.04 -12.79
C LYS A 2 -2.05 10.33 -13.13
N ILE A 3 -2.96 10.04 -12.20
CA ILE A 3 -4.40 10.26 -12.38
C ILE A 3 -4.91 11.00 -11.14
N ALA A 4 -5.24 12.28 -11.32
CA ALA A 4 -5.78 13.12 -10.24
C ALA A 4 -7.30 13.05 -10.16
N ASP A 5 -7.97 12.81 -11.29
CA ASP A 5 -9.42 12.75 -11.34
C ASP A 5 -9.94 11.40 -10.88
N LYS A 6 -10.90 11.42 -9.94
CA LYS A 6 -11.48 10.21 -9.37
C LYS A 6 -12.18 9.34 -10.41
N ASP A 7 -13.01 9.98 -11.25
CA ASP A 7 -13.81 9.23 -12.24
C ASP A 7 -12.90 8.55 -13.26
N GLU A 8 -11.85 9.25 -13.69
CA GLU A 8 -10.88 8.68 -14.61
C GLU A 8 -10.09 7.54 -13.94
N PHE A 9 -9.73 7.69 -12.68
CA PHE A 9 -9.05 6.64 -11.95
C PHE A 9 -9.92 5.39 -11.81
N GLU A 10 -11.19 5.56 -11.49
CA GLU A 10 -12.11 4.43 -11.32
C GLU A 10 -12.26 3.59 -12.60
N LYS A 11 -12.17 4.22 -13.76
CA LYS A 11 -12.18 3.50 -15.03
C LYS A 11 -10.96 2.61 -15.23
N GLN A 12 -9.83 2.98 -14.62
CA GLN A 12 -8.57 2.25 -14.74
C GLN A 12 -8.28 1.33 -13.56
N ASN A 13 -9.05 1.45 -12.48
CA ASN A 13 -8.89 0.61 -11.29
C ASN A 13 -9.65 -0.72 -11.50
N VAL A 14 -9.01 -1.61 -12.24
CA VAL A 14 -9.61 -2.85 -12.75
C VAL A 14 -10.27 -3.70 -11.66
N PHE A 15 -9.66 -3.76 -10.48
CA PHE A 15 -10.17 -4.58 -9.37
C PHE A 15 -11.17 -3.86 -8.48
N GLY A 16 -11.40 -2.57 -8.73
CA GLY A 16 -12.39 -1.80 -7.99
C GLY A 16 -11.87 -1.20 -6.70
N THR A 17 -12.43 -0.03 -6.36
CA THR A 17 -12.03 0.74 -5.19
C THR A 17 -12.50 0.12 -3.87
N GLY A 18 -13.69 -0.48 -3.86
CA GLY A 18 -14.23 -1.08 -2.65
C GLY A 18 -14.85 -0.06 -1.71
N THR A 19 -14.66 -0.26 -0.41
CA THR A 19 -15.26 0.56 0.64
C THR A 19 -14.21 1.31 1.46
N PRO A 20 -14.60 2.42 2.13
CA PRO A 20 -13.65 3.15 2.97
C PRO A 20 -12.93 2.25 3.96
N ASN A 21 -11.63 2.49 4.10
CA ASN A 21 -10.77 1.77 5.03
C ASN A 21 -11.02 2.29 6.45
N THR A 22 -11.98 1.71 7.16
CA THR A 22 -12.27 2.08 8.54
C THR A 22 -11.45 1.29 9.54
N ALA A 23 -11.12 0.04 9.21
CA ALA A 23 -10.41 -0.87 10.10
C ALA A 23 -9.00 -0.39 10.46
N TYR A 24 -8.28 0.19 9.50
CA TYR A 24 -6.89 0.64 9.67
C TYR A 24 -6.71 2.14 9.50
N ALA A 25 -7.81 2.91 9.47
CA ALA A 25 -7.76 4.35 9.19
C ALA A 25 -6.80 5.13 10.09
N LYS A 26 -6.66 4.73 11.35
CA LYS A 26 -5.76 5.38 12.31
C LYS A 26 -4.28 5.24 11.95
N TYR A 27 -3.94 4.33 11.06
CA TYR A 27 -2.56 4.09 10.60
C TYR A 27 -2.29 4.71 9.23
N PHE A 28 -3.21 5.54 8.73
CA PHE A 28 -3.09 6.20 7.44
C PHE A 28 -3.27 7.70 7.60
N ILE A 29 -2.56 8.47 6.80
CA ILE A 29 -2.83 9.90 6.59
C ILE A 29 -3.58 10.01 5.27
N GLY A 30 -4.74 10.67 5.28
CA GLY A 30 -5.61 10.78 4.10
C GLY A 30 -6.59 9.62 4.01
N GLU A 31 -7.35 9.59 2.92
CA GLU A 31 -8.42 8.62 2.71
C GLU A 31 -7.96 7.45 1.85
N SER A 32 -8.34 6.26 2.27
CA SER A 32 -8.03 5.03 1.55
C SER A 32 -9.22 4.08 1.56
N TYR A 33 -9.15 3.07 0.70
CA TYR A 33 -10.26 2.13 0.46
C TYR A 33 -9.72 0.72 0.38
N LEU A 34 -10.51 -0.24 0.83
CA LEU A 34 -10.17 -1.66 0.79
C LEU A 34 -11.19 -2.42 -0.01
N ASN A 35 -10.71 -3.30 -0.88
CA ASN A 35 -11.57 -4.22 -1.62
C ASN A 35 -10.99 -5.63 -1.56
N PRO A 36 -11.50 -6.49 -0.65
CA PRO A 36 -11.07 -7.88 -0.59
C PRO A 36 -11.41 -8.60 -1.89
N LEU A 37 -10.42 -9.23 -2.50
CA LEU A 37 -10.58 -9.99 -3.75
C LEU A 37 -10.76 -11.47 -3.49
N THR A 38 -10.21 -11.95 -2.38
CA THR A 38 -10.35 -13.32 -1.92
C THR A 38 -10.73 -13.31 -0.44
N LYS A 39 -11.13 -14.46 0.08
CA LYS A 39 -11.43 -14.63 1.50
C LYS A 39 -10.22 -15.25 2.22
N PRO A 40 -10.02 -14.98 3.53
CA PRO A 40 -8.94 -15.60 4.28
C PRO A 40 -8.91 -17.13 4.18
N GLU A 41 -10.08 -17.77 4.18
CA GLU A 41 -10.22 -19.22 4.08
C GLU A 41 -9.81 -19.79 2.72
N ASP A 42 -9.63 -18.95 1.70
CA ASP A 42 -9.16 -19.39 0.38
C ASP A 42 -7.66 -19.67 0.37
N GLY A 43 -6.96 -19.43 1.49
CA GLY A 43 -5.53 -19.69 1.65
C GLY A 43 -4.66 -18.48 1.38
N LEU A 44 -5.01 -17.64 0.41
CA LEU A 44 -4.29 -16.41 0.12
C LEU A 44 -5.29 -15.26 0.11
N HIS A 45 -5.10 -14.32 1.03
CA HIS A 45 -5.99 -13.17 1.17
C HIS A 45 -5.46 -11.98 0.37
N LEU A 46 -6.07 -11.71 -0.77
CA LEU A 46 -5.71 -10.59 -1.64
C LEU A 46 -6.64 -9.41 -1.37
N LEU A 47 -6.05 -8.22 -1.20
CA LEU A 47 -6.77 -6.97 -1.03
C LEU A 47 -6.34 -6.00 -2.12
N ASN A 48 -7.29 -5.34 -2.78
CA ASN A 48 -6.98 -4.18 -3.60
C ASN A 48 -7.10 -2.96 -2.71
N VAL A 49 -5.98 -2.28 -2.46
CA VAL A 49 -5.91 -1.09 -1.60
C VAL A 49 -5.81 0.13 -2.48
N THR A 50 -6.72 1.08 -2.31
CA THR A 50 -6.77 2.31 -3.09
C THR A 50 -6.52 3.51 -2.19
N PHE A 51 -5.67 4.42 -2.65
CA PHE A 51 -5.25 5.62 -1.92
C PHE A 51 -5.64 6.85 -2.72
N GLU A 52 -6.30 7.83 -2.07
CA GLU A 52 -6.49 9.15 -2.66
C GLU A 52 -5.14 9.87 -2.80
N PRO A 53 -5.04 10.88 -3.67
CA PRO A 53 -3.80 11.65 -3.80
C PRO A 53 -3.32 12.15 -2.43
N GLY A 54 -2.05 11.93 -2.13
CA GLY A 54 -1.45 12.31 -0.85
C GLY A 54 -1.62 11.31 0.29
N CYS A 55 -2.47 10.32 0.14
CA CYS A 55 -2.71 9.31 1.18
C CYS A 55 -1.54 8.33 1.26
N ARG A 56 -1.10 8.03 2.49
CA ARG A 56 -0.06 7.03 2.74
C ARG A 56 -0.30 6.38 4.09
N ASN A 57 0.20 5.15 4.24
CA ASN A 57 0.17 4.49 5.54
C ASN A 57 1.38 4.90 6.38
N ASN A 58 1.32 4.57 7.66
CA ASN A 58 2.44 4.78 8.58
C ASN A 58 3.58 3.83 8.23
N TRP A 59 4.78 4.17 8.69
CA TRP A 59 5.87 3.23 8.75
C TRP A 59 5.39 1.97 9.47
N HIS A 60 5.75 0.80 8.96
CA HIS A 60 5.32 -0.46 9.59
C HIS A 60 6.27 -1.60 9.22
N ILE A 61 6.14 -2.69 9.97
CA ILE A 61 7.00 -3.86 9.84
C ILE A 61 6.12 -5.11 9.85
N HIS A 62 6.38 -6.03 8.93
CA HIS A 62 5.78 -7.36 8.95
C HIS A 62 6.78 -8.32 9.59
N HIS A 63 6.53 -8.68 10.84
CA HIS A 63 7.38 -9.59 11.58
C HIS A 63 7.06 -11.04 11.24
N ALA A 64 8.08 -11.89 11.19
CA ALA A 64 7.91 -13.33 11.04
C ALA A 64 9.13 -14.05 11.59
N LYS A 65 8.91 -15.24 12.13
CA LYS A 65 10.01 -16.10 12.58
C LYS A 65 10.79 -16.65 11.39
N SER A 66 10.06 -17.00 10.32
CA SER A 66 10.64 -17.40 9.05
C SER A 66 9.64 -17.06 7.95
N GLY A 67 10.10 -16.83 6.73
CA GLY A 67 9.26 -16.38 5.63
C GLY A 67 8.62 -15.03 5.93
N GLY A 68 7.36 -14.86 5.55
CA GLY A 68 6.60 -13.64 5.81
C GLY A 68 6.96 -12.48 4.90
N GLY A 69 6.52 -11.28 5.29
CA GLY A 69 6.64 -10.08 4.50
C GLY A 69 5.37 -9.79 3.72
N GLN A 70 5.47 -8.95 2.71
CA GLN A 70 4.31 -8.52 1.94
C GLN A 70 4.62 -8.45 0.46
N LEU A 71 3.63 -8.77 -0.38
CA LEU A 71 3.72 -8.63 -1.82
C LEU A 71 2.79 -7.51 -2.26
N LEU A 72 3.30 -6.57 -3.05
CA LEU A 72 2.50 -5.51 -3.67
C LEU A 72 2.54 -5.67 -5.18
N ILE A 73 1.38 -5.57 -5.81
CA ILE A 73 1.24 -5.55 -7.27
C ILE A 73 0.51 -4.26 -7.65
N CYS A 74 1.22 -3.34 -8.33
CA CYS A 74 0.65 -2.04 -8.68
C CYS A 74 -0.29 -2.17 -9.86
N THR A 75 -1.50 -1.64 -9.73
CA THR A 75 -2.58 -1.86 -10.67
C THR A 75 -3.08 -0.59 -11.38
N ALA A 76 -3.05 0.57 -10.72
CA ALA A 76 -3.54 1.81 -11.29
C ALA A 76 -2.92 3.02 -10.62
N GLY A 77 -2.79 4.12 -11.35
CA GLY A 77 -2.23 5.37 -10.85
C GLY A 77 -0.76 5.30 -10.54
N GLU A 78 -0.29 6.19 -9.65
CA GLU A 78 1.11 6.22 -9.25
C GLU A 78 1.27 6.43 -7.75
N GLY A 79 2.22 5.70 -7.17
CA GLY A 79 2.50 5.76 -5.76
C GLY A 79 3.98 5.67 -5.43
N TRP A 80 4.25 5.52 -4.14
CA TRP A 80 5.58 5.40 -3.58
C TRP A 80 5.69 4.18 -2.68
N TYR A 81 6.88 3.60 -2.63
CA TYR A 81 7.31 2.64 -1.64
C TYR A 81 8.68 3.07 -1.14
N GLN A 82 8.89 3.04 0.18
CA GLN A 82 10.18 3.39 0.75
C GLN A 82 10.51 2.49 1.94
N GLU A 83 11.71 1.92 1.93
CA GLU A 83 12.30 1.26 3.08
C GLU A 83 13.08 2.29 3.89
N GLU A 84 13.06 2.13 5.21
CA GLU A 84 13.82 3.00 6.11
C GLU A 84 15.30 3.03 5.72
N GLY A 85 15.85 4.24 5.59
CA GLY A 85 17.25 4.45 5.22
C GLY A 85 17.55 4.32 3.73
N LYS A 86 16.54 4.11 2.89
CA LYS A 86 16.73 3.99 1.44
C LYS A 86 15.93 5.05 0.68
N GLU A 87 16.28 5.21 -0.59
CA GLU A 87 15.55 6.11 -1.48
C GLU A 87 14.16 5.57 -1.78
N PRO A 88 13.16 6.45 -1.97
CA PRO A 88 11.83 6.03 -2.36
C PRO A 88 11.82 5.43 -3.76
N VAL A 89 10.96 4.44 -3.95
CA VAL A 89 10.75 3.79 -5.24
C VAL A 89 9.42 4.24 -5.81
N SER A 90 9.42 4.74 -7.04
CA SER A 90 8.19 5.11 -7.73
C SER A 90 7.44 3.86 -8.17
N LEU A 91 6.16 3.78 -7.82
CA LEU A 91 5.30 2.65 -8.15
C LEU A 91 4.35 3.04 -9.28
N THR A 92 4.40 2.28 -10.36
CA THR A 92 3.51 2.44 -11.52
C THR A 92 2.87 1.10 -11.86
N PRO A 93 1.75 1.08 -12.61
CA PRO A 93 1.08 -0.17 -12.95
C PRO A 93 2.03 -1.21 -13.57
N GLY A 94 1.93 -2.44 -13.08
CA GLY A 94 2.78 -3.54 -13.51
C GLY A 94 3.98 -3.80 -12.62
N LYS A 95 4.34 -2.86 -11.73
CA LYS A 95 5.44 -3.11 -10.79
C LYS A 95 5.01 -4.07 -9.69
N VAL A 96 5.91 -4.98 -9.34
CA VAL A 96 5.73 -5.95 -8.27
C VAL A 96 6.85 -5.72 -7.25
N ILE A 97 6.47 -5.54 -5.99
CA ILE A 97 7.42 -5.35 -4.90
C ILE A 97 7.27 -6.49 -3.91
N VAL A 98 8.35 -7.20 -3.67
CA VAL A 98 8.41 -8.20 -2.60
C VAL A 98 9.10 -7.54 -1.41
N ILE A 99 8.36 -7.35 -0.34
CA ILE A 99 8.85 -6.72 0.88
C ILE A 99 9.21 -7.82 1.86
N PRO A 100 10.51 -8.01 2.19
CA PRO A 100 10.89 -9.04 3.15
C PRO A 100 10.32 -8.76 4.54
N ALA A 101 10.15 -9.82 5.33
CA ALA A 101 9.83 -9.65 6.74
C ALA A 101 10.91 -8.84 7.45
N GLU A 102 10.54 -8.17 8.52
CA GLU A 102 11.43 -7.35 9.38
C GLU A 102 11.90 -6.03 8.75
N VAL A 103 11.43 -5.69 7.55
CA VAL A 103 11.79 -4.44 6.88
C VAL A 103 10.78 -3.35 7.25
N LYS A 104 11.27 -2.26 7.84
CA LYS A 104 10.45 -1.08 8.13
C LYS A 104 10.25 -0.28 6.87
N HIS A 105 8.99 -0.07 6.49
CA HIS A 105 8.64 0.57 5.23
C HIS A 105 7.29 1.26 5.29
N TRP A 106 6.97 2.01 4.26
CA TRP A 106 5.63 2.55 4.01
C TRP A 106 5.35 2.57 2.51
N HIS A 107 4.09 2.68 2.15
CA HIS A 107 3.65 2.90 0.77
C HIS A 107 2.41 3.77 0.74
N GLY A 108 2.13 4.35 -0.42
CA GLY A 108 1.01 5.26 -0.56
C GLY A 108 0.98 5.93 -1.93
N ALA A 109 0.00 6.82 -2.14
CA ALA A 109 -0.17 7.55 -3.37
C ALA A 109 0.85 8.69 -3.50
N LYS A 110 1.12 9.11 -4.73
CA LYS A 110 1.80 10.39 -4.97
C LYS A 110 0.84 11.53 -4.68
N GLN A 111 1.37 12.73 -4.45
CA GLN A 111 0.57 13.89 -4.07
C GLN A 111 -0.49 14.25 -5.11
N ASP A 112 -0.22 13.98 -6.37
CA ASP A 112 -1.04 14.37 -7.49
C ASP A 112 -1.63 13.18 -8.27
N SER A 113 -1.70 12.02 -7.63
CA SER A 113 -2.27 10.82 -8.26
C SER A 113 -3.00 9.94 -7.26
N TRP A 114 -4.15 9.43 -7.68
CA TRP A 114 -4.73 8.24 -7.08
C TRP A 114 -3.79 7.06 -7.31
N PHE A 115 -3.84 6.09 -6.45
CA PHE A 115 -2.98 4.92 -6.53
C PHE A 115 -3.70 3.69 -6.01
N SER A 116 -3.49 2.56 -6.67
CA SER A 116 -4.03 1.28 -6.23
C SER A 116 -3.01 0.17 -6.40
N HIS A 117 -2.95 -0.72 -5.41
CA HIS A 117 -2.16 -1.94 -5.51
C HIS A 117 -2.89 -3.10 -4.86
N ILE A 118 -2.61 -4.30 -5.35
CA ILE A 118 -2.99 -5.53 -4.65
C ILE A 118 -1.95 -5.75 -3.57
N ALA A 119 -2.40 -6.09 -2.37
CA ALA A 119 -1.54 -6.44 -1.24
C ALA A 119 -1.91 -7.82 -0.73
N THR A 120 -0.90 -8.61 -0.40
CA THR A 120 -1.09 -9.86 0.31
C THR A 120 0.11 -10.13 1.20
N GLU A 121 -0.13 -10.75 2.36
CA GLU A 121 0.96 -11.18 3.22
C GLU A 121 1.57 -12.45 2.67
N MET A 122 2.90 -12.52 2.68
CA MET A 122 3.62 -13.72 2.26
C MET A 122 3.52 -14.78 3.35
N PRO A 123 3.38 -16.07 2.97
CA PRO A 123 3.34 -17.15 3.95
C PRO A 123 4.58 -17.15 4.84
N GLY A 124 4.38 -17.37 6.14
CA GLY A 124 5.48 -17.42 7.10
C GLY A 124 5.02 -17.97 8.44
N GLU A 125 5.99 -18.13 9.35
CA GLU A 125 5.74 -18.62 10.70
C GLU A 125 5.68 -17.47 11.69
N GLU A 126 4.71 -17.53 12.62
CA GLU A 126 4.54 -16.55 13.69
C GLU A 126 4.56 -15.12 13.16
N CYS A 127 3.72 -14.87 12.16
CA CYS A 127 3.61 -13.56 11.52
C CYS A 127 2.81 -12.58 12.40
N SER A 128 3.29 -11.34 12.47
CA SER A 128 2.58 -10.25 13.14
C SER A 128 2.95 -8.93 12.47
N ASN A 129 2.11 -7.93 12.64
CA ASN A 129 2.35 -6.60 12.06
C ASN A 129 2.57 -5.59 13.17
N GLU A 130 3.55 -4.72 12.98
CA GLU A 130 3.84 -3.62 13.89
C GLU A 130 3.64 -2.30 13.16
N TRP A 131 2.70 -1.47 13.65
CA TRP A 131 2.50 -0.13 13.14
C TRP A 131 3.40 0.83 13.90
N CYS A 132 4.16 1.63 13.15
CA CYS A 132 5.12 2.58 13.68
C CYS A 132 4.62 4.02 13.49
N GLU A 133 5.53 4.99 13.46
CA GLU A 133 5.18 6.39 13.34
C GLU A 133 4.62 6.75 11.95
N PRO A 134 3.81 7.81 11.86
CA PRO A 134 3.35 8.33 10.57
C PRO A 134 4.52 8.84 9.72
N VAL A 135 4.35 8.78 8.40
CA VAL A 135 5.24 9.48 7.46
C VAL A 135 4.85 10.95 7.51
N THR A 136 5.72 11.79 8.04
CA THR A 136 5.42 13.21 8.24
C THR A 136 5.23 13.93 6.91
N ASP A 137 4.48 15.02 6.91
CA ASP A 137 4.32 15.85 5.72
C ASP A 137 5.68 16.36 5.24
N GLU A 138 6.59 16.68 6.16
CA GLU A 138 7.94 17.12 5.81
C GLU A 138 8.70 16.05 5.01
N GLU A 139 8.69 14.81 5.48
CA GLU A 139 9.31 13.69 4.76
C GLU A 139 8.63 13.45 3.42
N TYR A 140 7.31 13.42 3.43
CA TYR A 140 6.52 13.10 2.25
C TYR A 140 6.67 14.16 1.16
N ASN A 141 6.66 15.44 1.53
CA ASN A 141 6.72 16.54 0.57
C ASN A 141 8.08 16.68 -0.13
N LYS A 142 9.11 15.99 0.36
CA LYS A 142 10.41 15.93 -0.30
C LYS A 142 10.40 14.98 -1.51
N LEU A 143 9.39 14.14 -1.64
CA LEU A 143 9.28 13.20 -2.74
C LEU A 143 8.73 13.93 -3.97
N GLY A 144 9.31 13.69 -5.12
CA GLY A 144 9.05 14.38 -6.37
C GLY A 144 7.59 14.48 -6.87
#